data_0d886b48d728b1893668f44d21accb89
#
_entry.id   0d886b48d728b1893668f44d21accb89
#
_cell.length_a   1.000
_cell.length_b   1.000
_cell.length_c   1.000
_cell.angle_alpha   90.00
_cell.angle_beta   90.00
_cell.angle_gamma   90.00
#
_symmetry.space_group_name_H-M   'P 1'
#
loop_
_entity.id
_entity.type
_entity.pdbx_description
1 polymer ?
#
loop_
_entity_poly.entity_id
_entity_poly.type
_entity_poly.pdbx_seq_one_letter_code
_entity_poly.pdbx_strand_id
1 'polypeptide(L)'
;MVLVMNSQTKTNFMTTDTPEVQQIHDLLALQQSAYRRYPLPTANERIERLARLKKVLIKYQDDIAEAINKDYGNRAISETKIGELLTCLEQIKYYSKNLTTWMK
;
A
#
# COMPACT_ATOMS: atom_id res chain seq x y z
N MET A 1 -7.62 -12.92 24.87
CA MET A 1 -6.92 -12.57 24.71
C MET A 1 -6.88 -12.06 24.63
N VAL A 2 -6.93 -12.43 24.92
CA VAL A 2 -6.17 -12.18 24.90
C VAL A 2 -5.95 -11.74 24.98
N LEU A 3 -6.13 -12.02 25.12
CA LEU A 3 -5.32 -11.86 25.21
C LEU A 3 -5.29 -11.28 25.43
N VAL A 4 -5.39 -11.67 25.89
CA VAL A 4 -4.70 -11.39 26.11
C VAL A 4 -4.53 -11.03 26.26
N MET A 5 -4.65 -11.32 26.47
CA MET A 5 -3.99 -11.20 26.58
C MET A 5 -3.97 -10.45 26.66
N ASN A 6 -4.16 -10.88 26.95
CA ASN A 6 -3.51 -10.43 27.18
C ASN A 6 -3.30 -9.74 27.22
N SER A 7 -3.42 -10.01 27.25
CA SER A 7 -2.74 -9.61 27.21
C SER A 7 -2.07 -9.35 27.57
N GLN A 8 -1.56 -9.52 27.82
CA GLN A 8 -0.74 -9.73 27.87
C GLN A 8 -0.19 -10.23 27.49
N THR A 9 -0.31 -10.99 27.10
CA THR A 9 0.22 -11.64 26.53
C THR A 9 0.28 -11.67 25.94
N LYS A 10 0.12 -11.86 25.55
CA LYS A 10 0.30 -11.86 24.80
C LYS A 10 1.00 -11.70 24.37
N THR A 11 1.06 -12.11 23.84
CA THR A 11 1.73 -11.78 23.58
C THR A 11 2.99 -11.37 23.53
N ASN A 12 3.46 -12.22 23.65
CA ASN A 12 4.75 -11.74 24.10
C ASN A 12 5.76 -11.53 22.98
N PHE A 13 5.63 -12.27 21.91
CA PHE A 13 6.45 -12.00 20.72
C PHE A 13 6.15 -10.62 20.15
N MET A 14 5.02 -10.07 20.49
CA MET A 14 4.65 -8.73 20.06
C MET A 14 5.39 -7.63 20.82
N THR A 15 6.05 -7.98 21.93
CA THR A 15 6.78 -7.00 22.71
C THR A 15 8.19 -6.74 22.20
N THR A 16 8.64 -7.49 21.19
CA THR A 16 9.98 -7.35 20.65
C THR A 16 9.96 -6.68 19.29
N ASP A 17 9.14 -5.64 19.15
CA ASP A 17 9.05 -4.90 17.90
C ASP A 17 10.37 -4.23 17.58
N THR A 18 10.81 -4.39 16.33
CA THR A 18 11.95 -3.66 15.81
C THR A 18 11.55 -2.22 15.52
N PRO A 19 12.51 -1.30 15.33
CA PRO A 19 12.18 0.06 14.91
C PRO A 19 11.36 0.10 13.62
N GLU A 20 11.61 -0.82 12.71
CA GLU A 20 10.86 -0.90 11.45
C GLU A 20 9.41 -1.27 11.70
N VAL A 21 9.16 -2.23 12.59
CA VAL A 21 7.80 -2.65 12.94
C VAL A 21 7.08 -1.53 13.67
N GLN A 22 7.77 -0.83 14.57
CA GLN A 22 7.19 0.30 15.28
C GLN A 22 6.79 1.41 14.31
N GLN A 23 7.61 1.66 13.29
CA GLN A 23 7.31 2.65 12.28
C GLN A 23 6.04 2.29 11.51
N ILE A 24 5.83 1.00 11.22
CA ILE A 24 4.62 0.54 10.56
C ILE A 24 3.40 0.80 11.45
N HIS A 25 3.50 0.50 12.74
CA HIS A 25 2.41 0.78 13.67
C HIS A 25 2.09 2.27 13.76
N ASP A 26 3.11 3.11 13.78
CA ASP A 26 2.92 4.56 13.83
C ASP A 26 2.24 5.07 12.57
N LEU A 27 2.64 4.57 11.40
CA LEU A 27 2.01 4.93 10.14
C LEU A 27 0.55 4.51 10.10
N LEU A 28 0.25 3.31 10.59
CA LEU A 28 -1.13 2.83 10.65
C LEU A 28 -1.98 3.74 11.53
N ALA A 29 -1.46 4.13 12.69
CA ALA A 29 -2.17 5.02 13.60
C ALA A 29 -2.47 6.36 12.94
N LEU A 30 -1.51 6.91 12.20
CA LEU A 30 -1.69 8.16 11.47
C LEU A 30 -2.77 8.03 10.40
N GLN A 31 -2.76 6.92 9.67
CA GLN A 31 -3.74 6.67 8.63
C GLN A 31 -5.15 6.51 9.21
N GLN A 32 -5.27 5.79 10.32
CA GLN A 32 -6.56 5.63 10.99
C GLN A 32 -7.10 6.96 11.48
N SER A 33 -6.23 7.80 12.04
CA SER A 33 -6.61 9.12 12.51
C SER A 33 -7.08 10.00 11.35
N ALA A 34 -6.37 9.98 10.23
CA ALA A 34 -6.73 10.73 9.04
C ALA A 34 -8.06 10.25 8.47
N TYR A 35 -8.28 8.94 8.45
CA TYR A 35 -9.54 8.36 7.98
C TYR A 35 -10.71 8.83 8.84
N ARG A 36 -10.53 8.84 10.16
CA ARG A 36 -11.61 9.27 11.06
C ARG A 36 -11.97 10.75 10.90
N ARG A 37 -10.98 11.58 10.53
CA ARG A 37 -11.24 13.00 10.27
C ARG A 37 -11.97 13.23 8.97
N TYR A 38 -11.76 12.38 7.98
CA TYR A 38 -12.36 12.57 6.66
C TYR A 38 -12.62 11.21 6.00
N PRO A 39 -13.69 10.52 6.44
CA PRO A 39 -13.91 9.14 6.01
C PRO A 39 -14.51 8.97 4.61
N LEU A 40 -15.06 10.06 4.04
CA LEU A 40 -15.78 9.96 2.76
C LEU A 40 -15.21 10.95 1.73
N PRO A 41 -14.00 10.69 1.21
CA PRO A 41 -13.47 11.53 0.15
C PRO A 41 -14.33 11.44 -1.11
N THR A 42 -14.37 12.52 -1.88
CA THR A 42 -15.12 12.56 -3.12
C THR A 42 -14.47 11.68 -4.19
N ALA A 43 -15.24 11.39 -5.25
CA ALA A 43 -14.71 10.66 -6.39
C ALA A 43 -13.49 11.35 -7.00
N ASN A 44 -13.56 12.68 -7.15
CA ASN A 44 -12.45 13.45 -7.72
C ASN A 44 -11.20 13.34 -6.86
N GLU A 45 -11.35 13.40 -5.54
CA GLU A 45 -10.21 13.24 -4.62
C GLU A 45 -9.59 11.86 -4.73
N ARG A 46 -10.42 10.82 -4.86
CA ARG A 46 -9.92 9.46 -5.00
C ARG A 46 -9.19 9.28 -6.32
N ILE A 47 -9.73 9.83 -7.41
CA ILE A 47 -9.09 9.78 -8.72
C ILE A 47 -7.75 10.51 -8.68
N GLU A 48 -7.70 11.65 -7.99
CA GLU A 48 -6.45 12.40 -7.85
C GLU A 48 -5.39 11.61 -7.08
N ARG A 49 -5.81 10.90 -6.04
CA ARG A 49 -4.91 10.05 -5.27
C ARG A 49 -4.37 8.90 -6.12
N LEU A 50 -5.23 8.29 -6.94
CA LEU A 50 -4.80 7.26 -7.88
C LEU A 50 -3.82 7.80 -8.90
N ALA A 51 -4.03 9.02 -9.38
CA ALA A 51 -3.12 9.65 -10.32
C ALA A 51 -1.74 9.89 -9.69
N ARG A 52 -1.71 10.28 -8.41
CA ARG A 52 -0.44 10.44 -7.70
C ARG A 52 0.28 9.12 -7.50
N LEU A 53 -0.46 8.07 -7.17
CA LEU A 53 0.11 6.74 -7.05
C LEU A 53 0.71 6.29 -8.38
N LYS A 54 0.00 6.54 -9.48
CA LYS A 54 0.50 6.22 -10.81
C LYS A 54 1.83 6.92 -11.10
N LYS A 55 1.91 8.21 -10.78
CA LYS A 55 3.14 8.98 -10.98
C LYS A 55 4.30 8.39 -10.20
N VAL A 56 4.06 8.03 -8.95
CA VAL A 56 5.09 7.44 -8.09
C VAL A 56 5.55 6.09 -8.64
N LEU A 57 4.63 5.25 -9.05
CA LEU A 57 4.97 3.95 -9.62
C LEU A 57 5.82 4.08 -10.89
N ILE A 58 5.46 5.03 -11.76
CA ILE A 58 6.23 5.27 -12.98
C ILE A 58 7.61 5.82 -12.64
N LYS A 59 7.68 6.75 -11.70
CA LYS A 59 8.95 7.38 -11.31
C LYS A 59 9.93 6.36 -10.75
N TYR A 60 9.44 5.45 -9.93
CA TYR A 60 10.28 4.49 -9.21
C TYR A 60 10.23 3.09 -9.82
N GLN A 61 9.76 2.95 -11.06
CA GLN A 61 9.58 1.63 -11.66
C GLN A 61 10.86 0.80 -11.70
N ASP A 62 11.99 1.44 -11.95
CA ASP A 62 13.25 0.71 -12.00
C ASP A 62 13.69 0.25 -10.62
N ASP A 63 13.54 1.12 -9.61
CA ASP A 63 13.88 0.77 -8.23
C ASP A 63 12.99 -0.36 -7.71
N ILE A 64 11.70 -0.29 -8.03
CA ILE A 64 10.75 -1.33 -7.63
C ILE A 64 11.08 -2.66 -8.31
N ALA A 65 11.36 -2.61 -9.61
CA ALA A 65 11.71 -3.81 -10.36
C ALA A 65 12.99 -4.45 -9.83
N GLU A 66 13.96 -3.63 -9.47
CA GLU A 66 15.21 -4.12 -8.90
C GLU A 66 15.00 -4.75 -7.53
N ALA A 67 14.17 -4.15 -6.70
CA ALA A 67 13.86 -4.69 -5.38
C ALA A 67 13.16 -6.05 -5.50
N ILE A 68 12.19 -6.15 -6.38
CA ILE A 68 11.48 -7.41 -6.63
C ILE A 68 12.44 -8.46 -7.17
N ASN A 69 13.35 -8.05 -8.04
CA ASN A 69 14.33 -8.94 -8.64
C ASN A 69 15.24 -9.54 -7.58
N LYS A 70 15.62 -8.75 -6.59
CA LYS A 70 16.44 -9.25 -5.49
C LYS A 70 15.69 -10.31 -4.68
N ASP A 71 14.39 -10.09 -4.45
CA ASP A 71 13.58 -11.02 -3.67
C ASP A 71 13.39 -12.36 -4.39
N TYR A 72 13.24 -12.31 -5.71
CA TYR A 72 12.99 -13.52 -6.51
C TYR A 72 14.27 -14.09 -7.13
N GLY A 73 15.42 -13.52 -6.85
CA GLY A 73 16.69 -13.95 -7.42
C GLY A 73 16.90 -13.42 -8.83
N ASN A 74 16.84 -14.28 -9.82
CA ASN A 74 17.20 -13.90 -11.19
C ASN A 74 16.00 -13.59 -12.08
N ARG A 75 14.96 -13.01 -11.54
CA ARG A 75 13.81 -12.63 -12.35
C ARG A 75 14.19 -11.46 -13.27
N ALA A 76 13.83 -11.55 -14.54
CA ALA A 76 14.13 -10.50 -15.51
C ALA A 76 13.36 -9.22 -15.16
N ILE A 77 14.03 -8.07 -15.31
CA ILE A 77 13.43 -6.77 -15.02
C ILE A 77 12.22 -6.52 -15.92
N SER A 78 12.31 -6.87 -17.20
CA SER A 78 11.19 -6.71 -18.11
C SER A 78 9.99 -7.54 -17.69
N GLU A 79 10.22 -8.74 -17.17
CA GLU A 79 9.14 -9.60 -16.68
C GLU A 79 8.45 -8.97 -15.46
N THR A 80 9.23 -8.40 -14.55
CA THR A 80 8.68 -7.72 -13.38
C THR A 80 7.86 -6.49 -13.79
N LYS A 81 8.37 -5.71 -14.75
CA LYS A 81 7.65 -4.53 -15.22
C LYS A 81 6.33 -4.90 -15.89
N ILE A 82 6.32 -5.94 -16.70
CA ILE A 82 5.09 -6.38 -17.36
C ILE A 82 4.14 -7.04 -16.38
N GLY A 83 4.65 -7.97 -15.57
CA GLY A 83 3.79 -8.76 -14.68
C GLY A 83 3.23 -7.99 -13.52
N GLU A 84 4.02 -7.09 -12.93
CA GLU A 84 3.62 -6.41 -11.70
C GLU A 84 3.22 -4.96 -11.93
N LEU A 85 4.12 -4.18 -12.55
CA LEU A 85 3.91 -2.75 -12.67
C LEU A 85 2.85 -2.39 -13.69
N LEU A 86 2.90 -3.01 -14.87
CA LEU A 86 1.91 -2.73 -15.90
C LEU A 86 0.51 -3.11 -15.44
N THR A 87 0.38 -4.25 -14.75
CA THR A 87 -0.91 -4.68 -14.21
C THR A 87 -1.45 -3.65 -13.22
N CYS A 88 -0.61 -3.14 -12.32
CA CYS A 88 -1.02 -2.10 -11.36
C CYS A 88 -1.47 -0.83 -12.09
N LEU A 89 -0.73 -0.40 -13.11
CA LEU A 89 -1.06 0.80 -13.86
C LEU A 89 -2.39 0.65 -14.60
N GLU A 90 -2.63 -0.53 -15.17
CA GLU A 90 -3.90 -0.81 -15.84
C GLU A 90 -5.07 -0.80 -14.86
N GLN A 91 -4.87 -1.33 -13.65
CA GLN A 91 -5.89 -1.29 -12.61
C GLN A 91 -6.20 0.14 -12.19
N ILE A 92 -5.17 0.97 -12.02
CA ILE A 92 -5.38 2.39 -11.66
C ILE A 92 -6.20 3.09 -12.74
N LYS A 93 -5.86 2.84 -14.00
CA LYS A 93 -6.59 3.40 -15.13
C LYS A 93 -8.06 2.98 -15.12
N TYR A 94 -8.30 1.69 -14.89
CA TYR A 94 -9.65 1.13 -14.86
C TYR A 94 -10.47 1.74 -13.72
N TYR A 95 -9.90 1.79 -12.51
CA TYR A 95 -10.60 2.36 -11.36
C TYR A 95 -10.86 3.84 -11.55
N SER A 96 -9.89 4.58 -12.06
CA SER A 96 -10.06 6.03 -12.29
C SER A 96 -11.18 6.31 -13.27
N LYS A 97 -11.32 5.46 -14.28
CA LYS A 97 -12.36 5.63 -15.29
C LYS A 97 -13.76 5.34 -14.75
N ASN A 98 -13.88 4.40 -13.83
CA ASN A 98 -15.19 3.89 -13.41
C ASN A 98 -15.64 4.37 -12.03
N LEU A 99 -14.74 4.99 -11.26
CA LEU A 99 -15.00 5.31 -9.87
C LEU A 99 -16.22 6.23 -9.70
N THR A 100 -16.35 7.23 -10.55
CA THR A 100 -17.48 8.17 -10.46
C THR A 100 -18.81 7.45 -10.63
N THR A 101 -18.86 6.49 -11.54
CA THR A 101 -20.06 5.69 -11.75
C THR A 101 -20.35 4.79 -10.55
N TRP A 102 -19.32 4.17 -10.01
CA TRP A 102 -19.49 3.24 -8.87
C TRP A 102 -19.92 3.95 -7.60
N MET A 103 -19.57 5.24 -7.46
CA MET A 103 -19.88 6.00 -6.25
C MET A 103 -21.24 6.71 -6.31
N LYS A 104 -22.04 6.48 -7.32
CA LYS A 104 -23.36 7.10 -7.43
C LYS A 104 -24.39 6.48 -6.47
#